data_0b731be0243ec5fd967dfe5aac8053a8
#
_entry.id   0b731be0243ec5fd967dfe5aac8053a8
#
_cell.length_a   1.000
_cell.length_b   1.000
_cell.length_c   1.000
_cell.angle_alpha   90.00
_cell.angle_beta   90.00
_cell.angle_gamma   90.00
#
_symmetry.space_group_name_H-M   'P 1'
#
loop_
_entity.id
_entity.type
_entity.pdbx_description
1 polymer ?
#
loop_
_entity_poly.entity_id
_entity_poly.type
_entity_poly.pdbx_seq_one_letter_code
_entity_poly.pdbx_strand_id
1 'polypeptide(L)'
;MKRIVRLAGLFLFTSWLGACGASHKKVEVPALPPANPQAVGKMVQGVQSAKDANGKDHAIQLLRDAVAFDPRLWEAHYNLGVLLADKGDLKAAERELAQGALLAPNAEDVAVALAEVRRRQGDAAGAIDALQPFVKQSPDAKVAPIALVTALREGGKVKEAIEQGQRVLVYHSSDPYALSELALSNVELDEVDTAELLIEEALKADDKSAVAERTAGLISLRKGDDAVAFKHFQRASELDPKDTTARLNTGTVLLQAGVYDKAAQEFRAVLAVEPESTDAMLGLAAARRGQGKKDDQSGFLEAEKLLKGVLEREPKNVDATFNLAILYSDYLKRPNDATPLLQRFLDDAPKNHPGRSEAERLISGVQTVKK
;
A
#
# COMPACT_ATOMS: atom_id res chain seq x y z
N MET A 1 -10.67 -5.64 -4.29
CA MET A 1 -10.51 -6.13 -5.67
C MET A 1 -10.41 -7.66 -5.68
N LYS A 2 -11.32 -8.37 -6.34
CA LYS A 2 -11.05 -9.76 -6.66
C LYS A 2 -9.93 -9.75 -7.69
N ARG A 3 -8.68 -9.89 -7.27
CA ARG A 3 -7.58 -10.16 -8.18
C ARG A 3 -7.88 -11.50 -8.82
N ILE A 4 -8.37 -11.44 -10.05
CA ILE A 4 -8.64 -12.63 -10.86
C ILE A 4 -7.27 -13.17 -11.22
N VAL A 5 -6.91 -14.30 -10.64
CA VAL A 5 -5.80 -15.11 -11.11
C VAL A 5 -6.16 -15.51 -12.53
N ARG A 6 -5.53 -14.87 -13.52
CA ARG A 6 -5.77 -15.15 -14.93
C ARG A 6 -4.94 -16.36 -15.34
N LEU A 7 -5.63 -17.37 -15.87
CA LEU A 7 -5.00 -18.36 -16.72
C LEU A 7 -4.62 -17.64 -18.03
N ALA A 8 -3.32 -17.49 -18.27
CA ALA A 8 -2.84 -17.02 -19.57
C ALA A 8 -3.34 -18.01 -20.65
N GLY A 9 -4.24 -17.53 -21.48
CA GLY A 9 -4.79 -18.34 -22.57
C GLY A 9 -3.71 -18.61 -23.62
N LEU A 10 -3.53 -19.87 -23.96
CA LEU A 10 -2.73 -20.30 -25.09
C LEU A 10 -3.43 -19.80 -26.39
N PHE A 11 -3.00 -18.66 -26.91
CA PHE A 11 -3.42 -18.22 -28.24
C PHE A 11 -2.41 -18.68 -29.29
N LEU A 12 -2.78 -19.70 -30.03
CA LEU A 12 -2.17 -20.02 -31.33
C LEU A 12 -2.61 -18.97 -32.37
N PHE A 13 -1.75 -18.03 -32.68
CA PHE A 13 -1.93 -17.13 -33.81
C PHE A 13 -1.25 -17.74 -35.06
N THR A 14 -2.05 -18.26 -35.98
CA THR A 14 -1.65 -18.44 -37.36
C THR A 14 -1.98 -17.16 -38.13
N SER A 15 -1.01 -16.32 -38.41
CA SER A 15 -1.16 -15.22 -39.37
C SER A 15 -0.39 -15.53 -40.65
N TRP A 16 -1.14 -15.73 -41.68
CA TRP A 16 -0.69 -15.70 -43.08
C TRP A 16 -0.75 -14.27 -43.58
N LEU A 17 0.39 -13.66 -43.89
CA LEU A 17 0.48 -12.51 -44.80
C LEU A 17 1.74 -12.62 -45.62
N GLY A 18 1.53 -12.56 -46.96
CA GLY A 18 2.53 -12.77 -47.98
C GLY A 18 3.45 -11.57 -48.21
N ALA A 19 4.60 -11.96 -48.62
CA ALA A 19 5.70 -11.39 -49.40
C ALA A 19 5.74 -9.92 -49.79
N CYS A 20 6.88 -9.26 -49.43
CA CYS A 20 7.81 -8.69 -50.43
C CYS A 20 9.20 -8.47 -49.81
N GLY A 21 10.21 -8.94 -50.49
CA GLY A 21 11.58 -9.18 -50.27
C GLY A 21 12.44 -8.12 -49.56
N ALA A 22 13.08 -8.55 -48.49
CA ALA A 22 14.48 -8.29 -48.16
C ALA A 22 14.94 -9.47 -47.30
N SER A 23 15.94 -10.20 -47.76
CA SER A 23 16.50 -11.38 -47.09
C SER A 23 17.29 -10.92 -45.81
N HIS A 24 16.59 -10.65 -44.74
CA HIS A 24 17.20 -10.71 -43.43
C HIS A 24 17.05 -12.16 -42.95
N LYS A 25 18.19 -12.85 -42.79
CA LYS A 25 18.23 -14.11 -42.06
C LYS A 25 17.56 -13.90 -40.73
N LYS A 26 16.29 -14.32 -40.56
CA LYS A 26 15.67 -14.50 -39.26
C LYS A 26 16.58 -15.45 -38.51
N VAL A 27 17.20 -14.94 -37.45
CA VAL A 27 17.78 -15.80 -36.41
C VAL A 27 16.56 -16.51 -35.83
N GLU A 28 16.34 -17.78 -36.21
CA GLU A 28 15.37 -18.64 -35.56
C GLU A 28 15.83 -18.79 -34.10
N VAL A 29 15.21 -18.03 -33.19
CA VAL A 29 15.33 -18.30 -31.78
C VAL A 29 14.66 -19.67 -31.59
N PRO A 30 15.38 -20.68 -31.08
CA PRO A 30 14.80 -22.01 -30.88
C PRO A 30 13.55 -21.86 -30.01
N ALA A 31 12.42 -22.40 -30.44
CA ALA A 31 11.21 -22.42 -29.65
C ALA A 31 11.53 -23.08 -28.30
N LEU A 32 11.25 -22.41 -27.20
CA LEU A 32 11.41 -22.99 -25.88
C LEU A 32 10.62 -24.30 -25.81
N PRO A 33 11.16 -25.36 -25.20
CA PRO A 33 10.42 -26.60 -25.05
C PRO A 33 9.10 -26.29 -24.26
N PRO A 34 8.01 -27.05 -24.60
CA PRO A 34 6.73 -26.85 -23.94
C PRO A 34 6.86 -26.99 -22.42
N ALA A 35 6.04 -26.25 -21.68
CA ALA A 35 6.01 -26.30 -20.21
C ALA A 35 5.70 -27.73 -19.73
N ASN A 36 6.30 -28.14 -18.63
CA ASN A 36 6.07 -29.46 -18.02
C ASN A 36 4.57 -29.61 -17.66
N PRO A 37 3.86 -30.62 -18.19
CA PRO A 37 2.42 -30.81 -17.92
C PRO A 37 2.10 -30.99 -16.43
N GLN A 38 3.01 -31.59 -15.64
CA GLN A 38 2.84 -31.74 -14.19
C GLN A 38 2.92 -30.37 -13.49
N ALA A 39 3.85 -29.50 -13.89
CA ALA A 39 3.95 -28.14 -13.39
C ALA A 39 2.68 -27.35 -13.67
N VAL A 40 2.19 -27.40 -14.91
CA VAL A 40 0.94 -26.73 -15.30
C VAL A 40 -0.25 -27.27 -14.50
N GLY A 41 -0.34 -28.58 -14.33
CA GLY A 41 -1.40 -29.22 -13.52
C GLY A 41 -1.39 -28.76 -12.08
N LYS A 42 -0.21 -28.70 -11.45
CA LYS A 42 -0.04 -28.20 -10.08
C LYS A 42 -0.37 -26.71 -9.95
N MET A 43 0.06 -25.90 -10.91
CA MET A 43 -0.27 -24.48 -10.95
C MET A 43 -1.79 -24.25 -11.03
N VAL A 44 -2.49 -24.95 -11.92
CA VAL A 44 -3.95 -24.84 -12.03
C VAL A 44 -4.66 -25.25 -10.73
N GLN A 45 -4.23 -26.34 -10.13
CA GLN A 45 -4.76 -26.77 -8.81
C GLN A 45 -4.51 -25.71 -7.73
N GLY A 46 -3.30 -25.12 -7.70
CA GLY A 46 -2.94 -24.05 -6.76
C GLY A 46 -3.83 -22.81 -6.92
N VAL A 47 -3.99 -22.36 -8.16
CA VAL A 47 -4.88 -21.23 -8.50
C VAL A 47 -6.33 -21.49 -8.10
N GLN A 48 -6.80 -22.73 -8.28
CA GLN A 48 -8.16 -23.10 -7.87
C GLN A 48 -8.29 -23.15 -6.33
N SER A 49 -7.32 -23.73 -5.63
CA SER A 49 -7.30 -23.79 -4.17
C SER A 49 -7.24 -22.40 -3.54
N ALA A 50 -6.57 -21.42 -4.17
CA ALA A 50 -6.49 -20.06 -3.67
C ALA A 50 -7.84 -19.32 -3.62
N LYS A 51 -8.87 -19.83 -4.30
CA LYS A 51 -10.23 -19.27 -4.28
C LYS A 51 -11.01 -19.64 -3.02
N ASP A 52 -10.60 -20.71 -2.36
CA ASP A 52 -11.24 -21.19 -1.14
C ASP A 52 -10.77 -20.35 0.06
N ALA A 53 -11.67 -20.06 0.99
CA ALA A 53 -11.38 -19.20 2.15
C ALA A 53 -10.17 -19.66 2.98
N ASN A 54 -9.96 -20.98 3.09
CA ASN A 54 -8.87 -21.60 3.85
C ASN A 54 -7.83 -22.28 2.94
N GLY A 55 -7.89 -22.05 1.63
CA GLY A 55 -7.09 -22.74 0.62
C GLY A 55 -5.71 -22.15 0.38
N LYS A 56 -5.39 -20.97 0.93
CA LYS A 56 -4.15 -20.22 0.62
C LYS A 56 -2.88 -21.02 0.89
N ASP A 57 -2.77 -21.68 2.04
CA ASP A 57 -1.57 -22.45 2.38
C ASP A 57 -1.37 -23.66 1.46
N HIS A 58 -2.47 -24.34 1.14
CA HIS A 58 -2.44 -25.44 0.20
C HIS A 58 -2.10 -24.96 -1.22
N ALA A 59 -2.64 -23.82 -1.64
CA ALA A 59 -2.32 -23.17 -2.91
C ALA A 59 -0.82 -22.83 -3.03
N ILE A 60 -0.23 -22.25 -1.98
CA ILE A 60 1.20 -21.95 -1.93
C ILE A 60 2.03 -23.22 -2.11
N GLN A 61 1.65 -24.31 -1.45
CA GLN A 61 2.38 -25.58 -1.59
C GLN A 61 2.28 -26.15 -3.02
N LEU A 62 1.09 -26.15 -3.61
CA LEU A 62 0.89 -26.58 -5.00
C LEU A 62 1.68 -25.74 -6.01
N LEU A 63 1.78 -24.43 -5.77
CA LEU A 63 2.56 -23.53 -6.64
C LEU A 63 4.06 -23.74 -6.44
N ARG A 64 4.54 -24.03 -5.23
CA ARG A 64 5.93 -24.44 -5.01
C ARG A 64 6.26 -25.74 -5.73
N ASP A 65 5.35 -26.72 -5.70
CA ASP A 65 5.51 -27.95 -6.48
C ASP A 65 5.57 -27.65 -7.98
N ALA A 66 4.71 -26.75 -8.49
CA ALA A 66 4.73 -26.33 -9.90
C ALA A 66 6.08 -25.73 -10.29
N VAL A 67 6.63 -24.81 -9.49
CA VAL A 67 7.95 -24.22 -9.72
C VAL A 67 9.06 -25.27 -9.65
N ALA A 68 8.95 -26.25 -8.75
CA ALA A 68 9.92 -27.34 -8.65
C ALA A 68 9.88 -28.26 -9.89
N PHE A 69 8.70 -28.52 -10.46
CA PHE A 69 8.56 -29.34 -11.68
C PHE A 69 9.02 -28.62 -12.96
N ASP A 70 8.79 -27.31 -13.05
CA ASP A 70 9.31 -26.48 -14.15
C ASP A 70 9.68 -25.07 -13.66
N PRO A 71 10.96 -24.83 -13.33
CA PRO A 71 11.42 -23.51 -12.89
C PRO A 71 11.32 -22.41 -13.94
N ARG A 72 10.94 -22.74 -15.19
CA ARG A 72 10.75 -21.77 -16.27
C ARG A 72 9.30 -21.34 -16.43
N LEU A 73 8.39 -21.92 -15.66
CA LEU A 73 6.96 -21.58 -15.71
C LEU A 73 6.73 -20.26 -14.93
N TRP A 74 6.87 -19.14 -15.64
CA TRP A 74 6.78 -17.81 -15.06
C TRP A 74 5.42 -17.54 -14.37
N GLU A 75 4.33 -18.12 -14.89
CA GLU A 75 3.00 -18.00 -14.31
C GLU A 75 2.92 -18.64 -12.91
N ALA A 76 3.67 -19.72 -12.68
CA ALA A 76 3.75 -20.34 -11.36
C ALA A 76 4.51 -19.44 -10.37
N HIS A 77 5.61 -18.84 -10.78
CA HIS A 77 6.35 -17.84 -9.99
C HIS A 77 5.47 -16.62 -9.67
N TYR A 78 4.77 -16.08 -10.66
CA TYR A 78 3.85 -14.96 -10.48
C TYR A 78 2.75 -15.29 -9.45
N ASN A 79 2.03 -16.39 -9.62
CA ASN A 79 0.94 -16.79 -8.73
C ASN A 79 1.46 -17.07 -7.31
N LEU A 80 2.61 -17.73 -7.18
CA LEU A 80 3.25 -17.98 -5.89
C LEU A 80 3.64 -16.67 -5.20
N GLY A 81 4.28 -15.76 -5.93
CA GLY A 81 4.68 -14.45 -5.42
C GLY A 81 3.49 -13.61 -4.93
N VAL A 82 2.40 -13.58 -5.69
CA VAL A 82 1.17 -12.87 -5.30
C VAL A 82 0.58 -13.44 -4.01
N LEU A 83 0.50 -14.77 -3.87
CA LEU A 83 -0.03 -15.39 -2.65
C LEU A 83 0.88 -15.20 -1.44
N LEU A 84 2.20 -15.22 -1.63
CA LEU A 84 3.16 -14.92 -0.57
C LEU A 84 3.04 -13.46 -0.11
N ALA A 85 2.87 -12.51 -1.05
CA ALA A 85 2.62 -11.11 -0.74
C ALA A 85 1.31 -10.90 0.04
N ASP A 86 0.27 -11.65 -0.32
CA ASP A 86 -1.01 -11.66 0.40
C ASP A 86 -0.89 -12.21 1.84
N LYS A 87 0.08 -13.10 2.08
CA LYS A 87 0.41 -13.62 3.43
C LYS A 87 1.34 -12.69 4.22
N GLY A 88 1.86 -11.63 3.61
CA GLY A 88 2.83 -10.74 4.23
C GLY A 88 4.29 -11.19 4.11
N ASP A 89 4.59 -12.35 3.52
CA ASP A 89 5.98 -12.77 3.26
C ASP A 89 6.54 -12.04 2.02
N LEU A 90 6.78 -10.74 2.20
CA LEU A 90 7.21 -9.86 1.11
C LEU A 90 8.57 -10.26 0.54
N LYS A 91 9.47 -10.81 1.36
CA LYS A 91 10.81 -11.24 0.89
C LYS A 91 10.74 -12.48 0.00
N ALA A 92 9.89 -13.45 0.34
CA ALA A 92 9.67 -14.60 -0.50
C ALA A 92 8.89 -14.22 -1.76
N ALA A 93 7.89 -13.35 -1.65
CA ALA A 93 7.12 -12.82 -2.78
C ALA A 93 8.03 -12.13 -3.80
N GLU A 94 8.92 -11.27 -3.34
CA GLU A 94 9.87 -10.56 -4.22
C GLU A 94 10.76 -11.54 -5.01
N ARG A 95 11.32 -12.57 -4.34
CA ARG A 95 12.15 -13.56 -5.03
C ARG A 95 11.42 -14.27 -6.17
N GLU A 96 10.20 -14.70 -5.90
CA GLU A 96 9.39 -15.39 -6.90
C GLU A 96 8.98 -14.45 -8.05
N LEU A 97 8.52 -13.24 -7.72
CA LEU A 97 8.14 -12.25 -8.74
C LEU A 97 9.34 -11.76 -9.57
N ALA A 98 10.51 -11.59 -8.97
CA ALA A 98 11.73 -11.26 -9.69
C ALA A 98 12.14 -12.37 -10.67
N GLN A 99 12.01 -13.64 -10.25
CA GLN A 99 12.23 -14.77 -11.16
C GLN A 99 11.21 -14.78 -12.29
N GLY A 100 9.92 -14.53 -12.01
CA GLY A 100 8.89 -14.38 -13.01
C GLY A 100 9.19 -13.26 -14.02
N ALA A 101 9.67 -12.11 -13.55
CA ALA A 101 10.05 -10.98 -14.41
C ALA A 101 11.24 -11.27 -15.33
N LEU A 102 12.22 -12.04 -14.84
CA LEU A 102 13.34 -12.51 -15.67
C LEU A 102 12.88 -13.45 -16.79
N LEU A 103 11.91 -14.33 -16.51
CA LEU A 103 11.38 -15.30 -17.46
C LEU A 103 10.40 -14.68 -18.47
N ALA A 104 9.65 -13.67 -18.03
CA ALA A 104 8.63 -13.00 -18.84
C ALA A 104 8.73 -11.47 -18.73
N PRO A 105 9.78 -10.83 -19.29
CA PRO A 105 10.03 -9.39 -19.16
C PRO A 105 8.93 -8.52 -19.79
N ASN A 106 8.10 -9.10 -20.65
CA ASN A 106 6.99 -8.42 -21.32
C ASN A 106 5.62 -8.68 -20.63
N ALA A 107 5.61 -9.34 -19.47
CA ALA A 107 4.39 -9.58 -18.71
C ALA A 107 4.12 -8.40 -17.76
N GLU A 108 3.13 -7.55 -18.10
CA GLU A 108 2.74 -6.39 -17.32
C GLU A 108 2.41 -6.77 -15.88
N ASP A 109 1.59 -7.82 -15.71
CA ASP A 109 1.13 -8.28 -14.39
C ASP A 109 2.31 -8.61 -13.45
N VAL A 110 3.39 -9.19 -13.98
CA VAL A 110 4.58 -9.55 -13.20
C VAL A 110 5.37 -8.30 -12.80
N ALA A 111 5.60 -7.37 -13.74
CA ALA A 111 6.29 -6.12 -13.45
C ALA A 111 5.56 -5.30 -12.39
N VAL A 112 4.23 -5.19 -12.51
CA VAL A 112 3.37 -4.48 -11.56
C VAL A 112 3.37 -5.17 -10.18
N ALA A 113 3.24 -6.50 -10.13
CA ALA A 113 3.25 -7.22 -8.86
C ALA A 113 4.61 -7.12 -8.14
N LEU A 114 5.72 -7.20 -8.88
CA LEU A 114 7.07 -7.02 -8.31
C LEU A 114 7.24 -5.60 -7.74
N ALA A 115 6.82 -4.59 -8.50
CA ALA A 115 6.88 -3.21 -8.06
C ALA A 115 6.04 -2.97 -6.81
N GLU A 116 4.83 -3.52 -6.75
CA GLU A 116 3.95 -3.41 -5.57
C GLU A 116 4.57 -4.06 -4.33
N VAL A 117 5.22 -5.22 -4.46
CA VAL A 117 5.91 -5.86 -3.34
C VAL A 117 7.08 -5.01 -2.85
N ARG A 118 7.89 -4.46 -3.75
CA ARG A 118 9.01 -3.57 -3.40
C ARG A 118 8.53 -2.27 -2.77
N ARG A 119 7.46 -1.70 -3.28
CA ARG A 119 6.81 -0.52 -2.70
C ARG A 119 6.34 -0.79 -1.26
N ARG A 120 5.72 -1.94 -1.01
CA ARG A 120 5.31 -2.36 0.35
C ARG A 120 6.49 -2.61 1.30
N GLN A 121 7.68 -2.87 0.77
CA GLN A 121 8.93 -2.96 1.55
C GLN A 121 9.58 -1.60 1.77
N GLY A 122 9.03 -0.50 1.22
CA GLY A 122 9.62 0.83 1.23
C GLY A 122 10.74 1.02 0.20
N ASP A 123 10.94 0.06 -0.72
CA ASP A 123 11.92 0.14 -1.79
C ASP A 123 11.29 0.76 -3.05
N ALA A 124 11.07 2.07 -3.01
CA ALA A 124 10.55 2.81 -4.15
C ALA A 124 11.51 2.79 -5.36
N ALA A 125 12.83 2.78 -5.12
CA ALA A 125 13.82 2.69 -6.19
C ALA A 125 13.72 1.34 -6.92
N GLY A 126 13.65 0.24 -6.18
CA GLY A 126 13.44 -1.08 -6.75
C GLY A 126 12.09 -1.23 -7.47
N ALA A 127 11.03 -0.55 -7.00
CA ALA A 127 9.75 -0.53 -7.70
C ALA A 127 9.85 0.18 -9.06
N ILE A 128 10.55 1.31 -9.13
CA ILE A 128 10.83 2.01 -10.39
C ILE A 128 11.61 1.10 -11.34
N ASP A 129 12.67 0.45 -10.86
CA ASP A 129 13.50 -0.45 -11.66
C ASP A 129 12.73 -1.64 -12.23
N ALA A 130 11.71 -2.12 -11.52
CA ALA A 130 10.85 -3.22 -11.99
C ALA A 130 9.90 -2.77 -13.12
N LEU A 131 9.43 -1.53 -13.11
CA LEU A 131 8.42 -1.02 -14.05
C LEU A 131 9.04 -0.37 -15.29
N GLN A 132 10.14 0.35 -15.12
CA GLN A 132 10.71 1.20 -16.16
C GLN A 132 11.07 0.47 -17.47
N PRO A 133 11.64 -0.78 -17.45
CA PRO A 133 11.91 -1.53 -18.69
C PRO A 133 10.65 -1.87 -19.46
N PHE A 134 9.58 -2.29 -18.75
CA PHE A 134 8.29 -2.62 -19.37
C PHE A 134 7.64 -1.37 -19.96
N VAL A 135 7.53 -0.28 -19.20
CA VAL A 135 6.89 0.97 -19.64
C VAL A 135 7.61 1.58 -20.86
N LYS A 136 8.94 1.42 -20.93
CA LYS A 136 9.72 1.87 -22.10
C LYS A 136 9.33 1.13 -23.39
N GLN A 137 8.98 -0.15 -23.28
CA GLN A 137 8.57 -0.99 -24.43
C GLN A 137 7.09 -0.84 -24.78
N SER A 138 6.25 -0.61 -23.76
CA SER A 138 4.79 -0.54 -23.87
C SER A 138 4.24 0.69 -23.12
N PRO A 139 4.51 1.90 -23.64
CA PRO A 139 4.10 3.14 -22.97
C PRO A 139 2.57 3.36 -22.97
N ASP A 140 1.86 2.69 -23.83
CA ASP A 140 0.40 2.66 -23.98
C ASP A 140 -0.29 1.59 -23.12
N ALA A 141 0.48 0.80 -22.35
CA ALA A 141 -0.08 -0.17 -21.42
C ALA A 141 -0.93 0.54 -20.35
N LYS A 142 -1.88 -0.21 -19.76
CA LYS A 142 -2.90 0.42 -18.94
C LYS A 142 -2.48 0.60 -17.46
N VAL A 143 -1.72 -0.34 -16.92
CA VAL A 143 -1.48 -0.43 -15.46
C VAL A 143 -0.05 -0.04 -15.08
N ALA A 144 0.95 -0.60 -15.75
CA ALA A 144 2.35 -0.39 -15.41
C ALA A 144 2.80 1.10 -15.52
N PRO A 145 2.36 1.88 -16.54
CA PRO A 145 2.72 3.30 -16.59
C PRO A 145 2.17 4.11 -15.42
N ILE A 146 0.96 3.80 -14.93
CA ILE A 146 0.35 4.47 -13.76
C ILE A 146 1.09 4.03 -12.49
N ALA A 147 1.38 2.74 -12.35
CA ALA A 147 2.16 2.22 -11.22
C ALA A 147 3.57 2.87 -11.15
N LEU A 148 4.16 3.21 -12.32
CA LEU A 148 5.43 3.93 -12.36
C LEU A 148 5.28 5.37 -11.86
N VAL A 149 4.16 6.06 -12.13
CA VAL A 149 3.88 7.39 -11.55
C VAL A 149 3.88 7.31 -10.03
N THR A 150 3.14 6.34 -9.47
CA THR A 150 3.08 6.10 -8.03
C THR A 150 4.47 5.84 -7.45
N ALA A 151 5.26 4.94 -8.05
CA ALA A 151 6.59 4.59 -7.57
C ALA A 151 7.58 5.78 -7.64
N LEU A 152 7.51 6.59 -8.70
CA LEU A 152 8.32 7.80 -8.85
C LEU A 152 7.98 8.83 -7.78
N ARG A 153 6.68 9.09 -7.53
CA ARG A 153 6.21 10.01 -6.52
C ARG A 153 6.67 9.56 -5.12
N GLU A 154 6.40 8.32 -4.73
CA GLU A 154 6.80 7.77 -3.43
C GLU A 154 8.33 7.72 -3.25
N GLY A 155 9.08 7.60 -4.35
CA GLY A 155 10.55 7.70 -4.37
C GLY A 155 11.10 9.12 -4.33
N GLY A 156 10.23 10.14 -4.15
CA GLY A 156 10.62 11.57 -4.10
C GLY A 156 10.99 12.17 -5.46
N LYS A 157 10.80 11.42 -6.57
CA LYS A 157 11.05 11.88 -7.94
C LYS A 157 9.82 12.54 -8.54
N VAL A 158 9.25 13.51 -7.82
CA VAL A 158 7.93 14.08 -8.09
C VAL A 158 7.84 14.70 -9.49
N LYS A 159 8.89 15.39 -9.98
CA LYS A 159 8.90 15.96 -11.34
C LYS A 159 8.85 14.87 -12.40
N GLU A 160 9.60 13.78 -12.22
CA GLU A 160 9.57 12.64 -13.13
C GLU A 160 8.19 11.92 -13.09
N ALA A 161 7.54 11.88 -11.91
CA ALA A 161 6.19 11.37 -11.76
C ALA A 161 5.17 12.19 -12.57
N ILE A 162 5.25 13.53 -12.51
CA ILE A 162 4.40 14.42 -13.29
C ILE A 162 4.61 14.21 -14.79
N GLU A 163 5.86 14.19 -15.25
CA GLU A 163 6.16 13.93 -16.66
C GLU A 163 5.63 12.57 -17.14
N GLN A 164 5.78 11.55 -16.30
CA GLN A 164 5.25 10.21 -16.61
C GLN A 164 3.73 10.19 -16.60
N GLY A 165 3.07 10.85 -15.65
CA GLY A 165 1.62 10.99 -15.59
C GLY A 165 1.05 11.68 -16.80
N GLN A 166 1.67 12.77 -17.25
CA GLN A 166 1.30 13.47 -18.49
C GLN A 166 1.41 12.55 -19.71
N ARG A 167 2.46 11.71 -19.80
CA ARG A 167 2.58 10.70 -20.88
C ARG A 167 1.46 9.67 -20.84
N VAL A 168 1.07 9.21 -19.64
CA VAL A 168 -0.07 8.29 -19.49
C VAL A 168 -1.35 8.91 -20.06
N LEU A 169 -1.60 10.19 -19.76
CA LEU A 169 -2.80 10.90 -20.25
C LEU A 169 -2.82 11.10 -21.77
N VAL A 170 -1.69 11.02 -22.46
CA VAL A 170 -1.66 11.02 -23.94
C VAL A 170 -2.39 9.78 -24.50
N TYR A 171 -2.26 8.62 -23.85
CA TYR A 171 -2.88 7.38 -24.28
C TYR A 171 -4.22 7.11 -23.60
N HIS A 172 -4.39 7.60 -22.36
CA HIS A 172 -5.52 7.35 -21.47
C HIS A 172 -6.00 8.67 -20.85
N SER A 173 -6.49 9.58 -21.69
CA SER A 173 -6.73 11.00 -21.39
C SER A 173 -7.64 11.28 -20.19
N SER A 174 -8.53 10.36 -19.86
CA SER A 174 -9.50 10.54 -18.76
C SER A 174 -9.43 9.39 -17.77
N ASP A 175 -8.27 8.72 -17.62
CA ASP A 175 -8.12 7.64 -16.65
C ASP A 175 -8.09 8.21 -15.22
N PRO A 176 -9.05 7.84 -14.33
CA PRO A 176 -9.15 8.42 -12.99
C PRO A 176 -7.96 8.10 -12.10
N TYR A 177 -7.28 6.95 -12.32
CA TYR A 177 -6.09 6.60 -11.54
C TYR A 177 -4.90 7.47 -11.94
N ALA A 178 -4.69 7.67 -13.25
CA ALA A 178 -3.63 8.53 -13.75
C ALA A 178 -3.81 9.98 -13.31
N LEU A 179 -5.04 10.51 -13.42
CA LEU A 179 -5.38 11.85 -12.97
C LEU A 179 -5.18 12.00 -11.45
N SER A 180 -5.58 10.98 -10.66
CA SER A 180 -5.40 10.99 -9.21
C SER A 180 -3.92 10.99 -8.81
N GLU A 181 -3.08 10.16 -9.43
CA GLU A 181 -1.64 10.13 -9.13
C GLU A 181 -0.95 11.43 -9.56
N LEU A 182 -1.37 12.01 -10.69
CA LEU A 182 -0.87 13.31 -11.14
C LEU A 182 -1.30 14.43 -10.17
N ALA A 183 -2.53 14.39 -9.67
CA ALA A 183 -3.01 15.32 -8.66
C ALA A 183 -2.20 15.21 -7.36
N LEU A 184 -1.96 13.98 -6.85
CA LEU A 184 -1.12 13.78 -5.67
C LEU A 184 0.32 14.30 -5.87
N SER A 185 0.88 14.09 -7.06
CA SER A 185 2.21 14.62 -7.39
C SER A 185 2.26 16.15 -7.36
N ASN A 186 1.19 16.83 -7.81
CA ASN A 186 1.09 18.28 -7.73
C ASN A 186 0.89 18.78 -6.28
N VAL A 187 0.15 18.05 -5.45
CA VAL A 187 0.04 18.36 -4.00
C VAL A 187 1.41 18.34 -3.32
N GLU A 188 2.30 17.42 -3.68
CA GLU A 188 3.66 17.34 -3.12
C GLU A 188 4.54 18.52 -3.52
N LEU A 189 4.24 19.18 -4.67
CA LEU A 189 4.89 20.43 -5.08
C LEU A 189 4.19 21.68 -4.56
N ASP A 190 3.17 21.54 -3.71
CA ASP A 190 2.30 22.61 -3.21
C ASP A 190 1.44 23.29 -4.29
N GLU A 191 1.28 22.64 -5.45
CA GLU A 191 0.45 23.09 -6.56
C GLU A 191 -0.99 22.61 -6.39
N VAL A 192 -1.62 23.01 -5.27
CA VAL A 192 -2.92 22.50 -4.84
C VAL A 192 -4.04 22.83 -5.82
N ASP A 193 -4.03 24.02 -6.43
CA ASP A 193 -5.04 24.43 -7.42
C ASP A 193 -5.00 23.53 -8.68
N THR A 194 -3.80 23.18 -9.13
CA THR A 194 -3.62 22.25 -10.25
C THR A 194 -4.14 20.86 -9.89
N ALA A 195 -3.84 20.40 -8.68
CA ALA A 195 -4.33 19.10 -8.19
C ALA A 195 -5.87 19.06 -8.12
N GLU A 196 -6.52 20.16 -7.70
CA GLU A 196 -7.97 20.27 -7.65
C GLU A 196 -8.60 20.14 -9.05
N LEU A 197 -8.07 20.83 -10.04
CA LEU A 197 -8.55 20.71 -11.42
C LEU A 197 -8.41 19.27 -11.97
N LEU A 198 -7.29 18.60 -11.69
CA LEU A 198 -7.05 17.23 -12.12
C LEU A 198 -8.05 16.25 -11.48
N ILE A 199 -8.35 16.45 -10.19
CA ILE A 199 -9.27 15.54 -9.50
C ILE A 199 -10.74 15.80 -9.87
N GLU A 200 -11.10 17.04 -10.18
CA GLU A 200 -12.39 17.38 -10.76
C GLU A 200 -12.59 16.68 -12.12
N GLU A 201 -11.55 16.66 -12.96
CA GLU A 201 -11.57 15.93 -14.22
C GLU A 201 -11.72 14.42 -13.99
N ALA A 202 -11.00 13.85 -13.02
CA ALA A 202 -11.11 12.43 -12.66
C ALA A 202 -12.53 12.06 -12.22
N LEU A 203 -13.15 12.85 -11.34
CA LEU A 203 -14.51 12.63 -10.85
C LEU A 203 -15.57 12.86 -11.93
N LYS A 204 -15.31 13.77 -12.88
CA LYS A 204 -16.18 13.97 -14.05
C LYS A 204 -16.10 12.79 -15.02
N ALA A 205 -14.94 12.16 -15.16
CA ALA A 205 -14.74 10.99 -16.01
C ALA A 205 -15.38 9.73 -15.41
N ASP A 206 -15.28 9.56 -14.07
CA ASP A 206 -15.89 8.45 -13.33
C ASP A 206 -16.29 8.93 -11.91
N ASP A 207 -17.60 9.23 -11.74
CA ASP A 207 -18.20 9.66 -10.47
C ASP A 207 -18.28 8.55 -9.39
N LYS A 208 -17.87 7.33 -9.76
CA LYS A 208 -17.77 6.16 -8.87
C LYS A 208 -16.34 5.71 -8.65
N SER A 209 -15.37 6.50 -8.99
CA SER A 209 -13.96 6.21 -8.74
C SER A 209 -13.61 6.40 -7.26
N ALA A 210 -13.47 5.31 -6.52
CA ALA A 210 -13.05 5.36 -5.12
C ALA A 210 -11.68 6.03 -4.95
N VAL A 211 -10.74 5.81 -5.90
CA VAL A 211 -9.42 6.44 -5.85
C VAL A 211 -9.49 7.95 -6.05
N ALA A 212 -10.35 8.42 -6.97
CA ALA A 212 -10.54 9.85 -7.20
C ALA A 212 -11.19 10.52 -5.97
N GLU A 213 -12.21 9.91 -5.39
CA GLU A 213 -12.83 10.40 -4.15
C GLU A 213 -11.82 10.45 -2.99
N ARG A 214 -11.01 9.41 -2.79
CA ARG A 214 -9.96 9.42 -1.77
C ARG A 214 -8.95 10.54 -2.00
N THR A 215 -8.51 10.74 -3.25
CA THR A 215 -7.56 11.81 -3.61
C THR A 215 -8.18 13.19 -3.39
N ALA A 216 -9.46 13.40 -3.73
CA ALA A 216 -10.19 14.63 -3.43
C ALA A 216 -10.20 14.93 -1.92
N GLY A 217 -10.39 13.88 -1.10
CA GLY A 217 -10.29 13.99 0.37
C GLY A 217 -8.91 14.46 0.84
N LEU A 218 -7.83 13.91 0.28
CA LEU A 218 -6.47 14.32 0.61
C LEU A 218 -6.18 15.78 0.21
N ILE A 219 -6.66 16.21 -0.96
CA ILE A 219 -6.55 17.60 -1.42
C ILE A 219 -7.33 18.53 -0.47
N SER A 220 -8.53 18.15 -0.06
CA SER A 220 -9.34 18.91 0.90
C SER A 220 -8.65 19.05 2.25
N LEU A 221 -8.00 17.98 2.76
CA LEU A 221 -7.17 18.08 3.98
C LEU A 221 -6.00 19.05 3.81
N ARG A 222 -5.34 19.06 2.65
CA ARG A 222 -4.25 19.99 2.37
C ARG A 222 -4.71 21.45 2.39
N LYS A 223 -5.98 21.69 1.99
CA LYS A 223 -6.64 23.02 2.05
C LYS A 223 -7.14 23.38 3.46
N GLY A 224 -7.17 22.44 4.39
CA GLY A 224 -7.73 22.61 5.73
C GLY A 224 -9.25 22.43 5.81
N ASP A 225 -9.86 21.86 4.77
CA ASP A 225 -11.31 21.66 4.66
C ASP A 225 -11.72 20.26 5.18
N ASP A 226 -11.52 20.00 6.48
CA ASP A 226 -11.74 18.69 7.11
C ASP A 226 -13.16 18.13 6.85
N ALA A 227 -14.18 19.02 6.84
CA ALA A 227 -15.56 18.61 6.60
C ALA A 227 -15.80 18.13 5.16
N VAL A 228 -15.12 18.71 4.19
CA VAL A 228 -15.17 18.29 2.78
C VAL A 228 -14.36 17.00 2.61
N ALA A 229 -13.18 16.94 3.22
CA ALA A 229 -12.33 15.75 3.23
C ALA A 229 -13.08 14.52 3.78
N PHE A 230 -13.77 14.68 4.90
CA PHE A 230 -14.58 13.61 5.50
C PHE A 230 -15.62 13.06 4.52
N LYS A 231 -16.35 13.92 3.78
CA LYS A 231 -17.35 13.50 2.81
C LYS A 231 -16.74 12.67 1.67
N HIS A 232 -15.61 13.12 1.15
CA HIS A 232 -14.89 12.42 0.10
C HIS A 232 -14.35 11.06 0.58
N PHE A 233 -13.74 10.97 1.76
CA PHE A 233 -13.26 9.70 2.31
C PHE A 233 -14.41 8.74 2.62
N GLN A 234 -15.53 9.24 3.16
CA GLN A 234 -16.72 8.43 3.37
C GLN A 234 -17.21 7.86 2.03
N ARG A 235 -17.31 8.70 1.00
CA ARG A 235 -17.73 8.27 -0.33
C ARG A 235 -16.78 7.25 -0.93
N ALA A 236 -15.47 7.43 -0.79
CA ALA A 236 -14.46 6.45 -1.21
C ALA A 236 -14.65 5.09 -0.52
N SER A 237 -14.91 5.09 0.80
CA SER A 237 -15.18 3.87 1.58
C SER A 237 -16.49 3.17 1.20
N GLU A 238 -17.50 3.93 0.77
CA GLU A 238 -18.78 3.36 0.25
C GLU A 238 -18.57 2.70 -1.11
N LEU A 239 -17.78 3.32 -1.99
CA LEU A 239 -17.47 2.83 -3.33
C LEU A 239 -16.53 1.61 -3.31
N ASP A 240 -15.52 1.61 -2.45
CA ASP A 240 -14.69 0.44 -2.17
C ASP A 240 -14.61 0.17 -0.66
N PRO A 241 -15.49 -0.68 -0.12
CA PRO A 241 -15.49 -1.04 1.30
C PRO A 241 -14.22 -1.72 1.79
N LYS A 242 -13.33 -2.12 0.88
CA LYS A 242 -12.03 -2.71 1.19
C LYS A 242 -10.87 -1.72 1.11
N ASP A 243 -11.12 -0.48 0.73
CA ASP A 243 -10.12 0.59 0.77
C ASP A 243 -9.81 0.96 2.23
N THR A 244 -8.81 0.27 2.79
CA THR A 244 -8.32 0.52 4.15
C THR A 244 -7.75 1.92 4.30
N THR A 245 -7.17 2.51 3.23
CA THR A 245 -6.64 3.87 3.24
C THR A 245 -7.74 4.92 3.40
N ALA A 246 -8.86 4.77 2.68
CA ALA A 246 -9.99 5.69 2.84
C ALA A 246 -10.55 5.64 4.27
N ARG A 247 -10.65 4.45 4.85
CA ARG A 247 -11.10 4.27 6.25
C ARG A 247 -10.11 4.84 7.27
N LEU A 248 -8.81 4.66 7.07
CA LEU A 248 -7.77 5.26 7.91
C LEU A 248 -7.90 6.79 7.92
N ASN A 249 -8.05 7.40 6.75
CA ASN A 249 -8.23 8.83 6.62
C ASN A 249 -9.53 9.31 7.27
N THR A 250 -10.66 8.58 7.07
CA THR A 250 -11.93 8.87 7.73
C THR A 250 -11.77 8.83 9.25
N GLY A 251 -11.14 7.77 9.78
CA GLY A 251 -10.87 7.63 11.21
C GLY A 251 -10.00 8.75 11.76
N THR A 252 -9.01 9.19 11.01
CA THR A 252 -8.10 10.29 11.39
C THR A 252 -8.84 11.63 11.47
N VAL A 253 -9.67 11.96 10.48
CA VAL A 253 -10.49 13.18 10.51
C VAL A 253 -11.47 13.16 11.68
N LEU A 254 -12.14 12.04 11.93
CA LEU A 254 -13.03 11.88 13.08
C LEU A 254 -12.30 11.99 14.42
N LEU A 255 -11.08 11.46 14.50
CA LEU A 255 -10.22 11.56 15.70
C LEU A 255 -9.86 13.02 16.00
N GLN A 256 -9.45 13.78 14.99
CA GLN A 256 -9.15 15.20 15.09
C GLN A 256 -10.37 16.02 15.50
N ALA A 257 -11.55 15.66 14.99
CA ALA A 257 -12.83 16.27 15.38
C ALA A 257 -13.34 15.84 16.78
N GLY A 258 -12.61 14.96 17.49
CA GLY A 258 -13.02 14.45 18.81
C GLY A 258 -14.18 13.45 18.78
N VAL A 259 -14.53 12.92 17.61
CA VAL A 259 -15.63 11.95 17.42
C VAL A 259 -15.08 10.52 17.61
N TYR A 260 -14.58 10.27 18.83
CA TYR A 260 -13.79 9.07 19.14
C TYR A 260 -14.50 7.74 18.88
N ASP A 261 -15.82 7.67 19.10
CA ASP A 261 -16.59 6.42 18.90
C ASP A 261 -16.59 6.00 17.43
N LYS A 262 -16.83 6.95 16.52
CA LYS A 262 -16.82 6.68 15.08
C LYS A 262 -15.38 6.45 14.57
N ALA A 263 -14.41 7.22 15.05
CA ALA A 263 -13.00 6.99 14.72
C ALA A 263 -12.56 5.57 15.08
N ALA A 264 -12.90 5.08 16.28
CA ALA A 264 -12.59 3.72 16.69
C ALA A 264 -13.28 2.66 15.83
N GLN A 265 -14.48 2.92 15.31
CA GLN A 265 -15.16 2.01 14.37
C GLN A 265 -14.41 1.89 13.06
N GLU A 266 -13.96 3.02 12.48
CA GLU A 266 -13.20 3.01 11.22
C GLU A 266 -11.86 2.30 11.37
N PHE A 267 -11.10 2.58 12.42
CA PHE A 267 -9.82 1.88 12.67
C PHE A 267 -10.01 0.37 12.91
N ARG A 268 -11.09 -0.05 13.60
CA ARG A 268 -11.41 -1.48 13.74
C ARG A 268 -11.78 -2.13 12.42
N ALA A 269 -12.47 -1.42 11.54
CA ALA A 269 -12.79 -1.92 10.21
C ALA A 269 -11.52 -2.13 9.37
N VAL A 270 -10.52 -1.26 9.52
CA VAL A 270 -9.19 -1.48 8.92
C VAL A 270 -8.54 -2.74 9.50
N LEU A 271 -8.49 -2.88 10.83
CA LEU A 271 -7.88 -4.04 11.49
C LEU A 271 -8.58 -5.36 11.19
N ALA A 272 -9.85 -5.34 10.80
CA ALA A 272 -10.56 -6.54 10.34
C ALA A 272 -10.05 -7.03 8.97
N VAL A 273 -9.49 -6.16 8.15
CA VAL A 273 -8.90 -6.47 6.83
C VAL A 273 -7.39 -6.65 6.93
N GLU A 274 -6.74 -5.78 7.70
CA GLU A 274 -5.30 -5.71 7.92
C GLU A 274 -4.99 -5.76 9.43
N PRO A 275 -5.00 -6.96 10.04
CA PRO A 275 -4.85 -7.10 11.49
C PRO A 275 -3.55 -6.54 12.07
N GLU A 276 -2.54 -6.37 11.21
CA GLU A 276 -1.21 -5.89 11.59
C GLU A 276 -0.96 -4.42 11.20
N SER A 277 -1.97 -3.68 10.75
CA SER A 277 -1.84 -2.27 10.39
C SER A 277 -1.43 -1.43 11.60
N THR A 278 -0.18 -0.96 11.60
CA THR A 278 0.37 -0.10 12.66
C THR A 278 -0.41 1.21 12.77
N ASP A 279 -0.72 1.85 11.64
CA ASP A 279 -1.48 3.10 11.60
C ASP A 279 -2.87 2.94 12.22
N ALA A 280 -3.57 1.85 11.89
CA ALA A 280 -4.88 1.56 12.46
C ALA A 280 -4.80 1.26 13.96
N MET A 281 -3.75 0.58 14.45
CA MET A 281 -3.55 0.34 15.86
C MET A 281 -3.25 1.64 16.63
N LEU A 282 -2.41 2.51 16.08
CA LEU A 282 -2.11 3.83 16.66
C LEU A 282 -3.34 4.71 16.70
N GLY A 283 -4.10 4.76 15.58
CA GLY A 283 -5.36 5.51 15.50
C GLY A 283 -6.41 5.00 16.47
N LEU A 284 -6.59 3.67 16.56
CA LEU A 284 -7.51 3.06 17.53
C LEU A 284 -7.08 3.33 18.97
N ALA A 285 -5.79 3.24 19.27
CA ALA A 285 -5.28 3.56 20.62
C ALA A 285 -5.56 5.01 21.00
N ALA A 286 -5.37 5.95 20.06
CA ALA A 286 -5.69 7.36 20.28
C ALA A 286 -7.21 7.57 20.48
N ALA A 287 -8.05 6.94 19.69
CA ALA A 287 -9.51 7.00 19.84
C ALA A 287 -9.97 6.39 21.17
N ARG A 288 -9.43 5.24 21.58
CA ARG A 288 -9.74 4.60 22.87
C ARG A 288 -9.27 5.44 24.05
N ARG A 289 -8.11 6.09 23.94
CA ARG A 289 -7.65 7.08 24.94
C ARG A 289 -8.65 8.24 25.05
N GLY A 290 -9.13 8.76 23.91
CA GLY A 290 -10.12 9.85 23.91
C GLY A 290 -11.48 9.47 24.51
N GLN A 291 -11.89 8.20 24.42
CA GLN A 291 -13.11 7.65 25.05
C GLN A 291 -12.97 7.39 26.55
N GLY A 292 -11.73 7.23 27.04
CA GLY A 292 -11.48 6.87 28.44
C GLY A 292 -11.99 7.94 29.42
N LYS A 293 -12.58 7.49 30.53
CA LYS A 293 -13.08 8.33 31.63
C LYS A 293 -12.33 8.00 32.91
N LYS A 294 -12.29 8.95 33.85
CA LYS A 294 -11.64 8.75 35.15
C LYS A 294 -12.17 7.50 35.88
N ASP A 295 -13.47 7.30 35.82
CA ASP A 295 -14.17 6.23 36.52
C ASP A 295 -14.25 4.91 35.68
N ASP A 296 -13.91 4.97 34.39
CA ASP A 296 -13.82 3.81 33.49
C ASP A 296 -12.52 3.86 32.69
N GLN A 297 -11.54 3.12 33.17
CA GLN A 297 -10.22 3.04 32.55
C GLN A 297 -10.13 2.02 31.39
N SER A 298 -11.22 1.38 31.02
CA SER A 298 -11.23 0.33 29.99
C SER A 298 -10.64 0.82 28.66
N GLY A 299 -10.95 2.05 28.24
CA GLY A 299 -10.40 2.68 27.06
C GLY A 299 -8.87 2.88 27.15
N PHE A 300 -8.37 3.28 28.31
CA PHE A 300 -6.92 3.47 28.51
C PHE A 300 -6.17 2.15 28.51
N LEU A 301 -6.74 1.09 29.10
CA LEU A 301 -6.13 -0.24 29.10
C LEU A 301 -6.13 -0.89 27.71
N GLU A 302 -7.18 -0.67 26.92
CA GLU A 302 -7.21 -1.11 25.52
C GLU A 302 -6.15 -0.35 24.69
N ALA A 303 -6.02 0.96 24.87
CA ALA A 303 -4.98 1.76 24.23
C ALA A 303 -3.56 1.28 24.64
N GLU A 304 -3.33 0.96 25.92
CA GLU A 304 -2.07 0.40 26.41
C GLU A 304 -1.73 -0.91 25.68
N LYS A 305 -2.71 -1.82 25.56
CA LYS A 305 -2.53 -3.11 24.87
C LYS A 305 -2.17 -2.93 23.40
N LEU A 306 -2.86 -2.03 22.70
CA LEU A 306 -2.61 -1.75 21.28
C LEU A 306 -1.19 -1.19 21.08
N LEU A 307 -0.80 -0.19 21.86
CA LEU A 307 0.52 0.45 21.76
C LEU A 307 1.65 -0.52 22.10
N LYS A 308 1.47 -1.39 23.10
CA LYS A 308 2.43 -2.46 23.40
C LYS A 308 2.54 -3.46 22.26
N GLY A 309 1.42 -3.85 21.66
CA GLY A 309 1.42 -4.74 20.50
C GLY A 309 2.17 -4.17 19.29
N VAL A 310 2.07 -2.85 19.07
CA VAL A 310 2.90 -2.17 18.05
C VAL A 310 4.38 -2.27 18.43
N LEU A 311 4.76 -1.97 19.68
CA LEU A 311 6.16 -1.96 20.13
C LEU A 311 6.79 -3.36 20.20
N GLU A 312 6.01 -4.42 20.36
CA GLU A 312 6.49 -5.81 20.27
C GLU A 312 6.96 -6.16 18.84
N ARG A 313 6.27 -5.66 17.83
CA ARG A 313 6.59 -5.90 16.41
C ARG A 313 7.59 -4.88 15.86
N GLU A 314 7.42 -3.64 16.25
CA GLU A 314 8.22 -2.49 15.82
C GLU A 314 8.86 -1.82 17.05
N PRO A 315 9.89 -2.41 17.64
CA PRO A 315 10.48 -1.89 18.88
C PRO A 315 10.96 -0.44 18.79
N LYS A 316 11.27 0.08 17.60
CA LYS A 316 11.73 1.45 17.37
C LYS A 316 10.63 2.40 16.88
N ASN A 317 9.35 2.02 16.98
CA ASN A 317 8.26 2.89 16.57
C ASN A 317 8.17 4.08 17.53
N VAL A 318 8.50 5.25 17.01
CA VAL A 318 8.62 6.51 17.76
C VAL A 318 7.25 6.98 18.25
N ASP A 319 6.23 6.90 17.37
CA ASP A 319 4.87 7.34 17.68
C ASP A 319 4.22 6.45 18.75
N ALA A 320 4.38 5.13 18.65
CA ALA A 320 3.90 4.20 19.66
C ALA A 320 4.57 4.46 21.02
N THR A 321 5.89 4.70 21.03
CA THR A 321 6.67 4.99 22.26
C THR A 321 6.16 6.26 22.91
N PHE A 322 5.98 7.33 22.13
CA PHE A 322 5.47 8.60 22.63
C PHE A 322 4.04 8.48 23.16
N ASN A 323 3.13 7.89 22.36
CA ASN A 323 1.73 7.73 22.76
C ASN A 323 1.57 6.87 24.02
N LEU A 324 2.38 5.82 24.20
CA LEU A 324 2.37 4.99 25.41
C LEU A 324 2.89 5.78 26.62
N ALA A 325 3.92 6.60 26.44
CA ALA A 325 4.47 7.45 27.49
C ALA A 325 3.43 8.49 27.96
N ILE A 326 2.75 9.16 27.03
CA ILE A 326 1.65 10.09 27.34
C ILE A 326 0.51 9.38 28.07
N LEU A 327 0.13 8.19 27.61
CA LEU A 327 -0.91 7.39 28.25
C LEU A 327 -0.57 7.09 29.71
N TYR A 328 0.68 6.72 30.00
CA TYR A 328 1.13 6.44 31.36
C TYR A 328 1.22 7.71 32.23
N SER A 329 1.77 8.80 31.69
CA SER A 329 1.94 10.04 32.42
C SER A 329 0.58 10.66 32.76
N ASP A 330 -0.24 10.92 31.77
CA ASP A 330 -1.37 11.83 31.87
C ASP A 330 -2.67 11.13 32.26
N TYR A 331 -2.85 9.89 31.81
CA TYR A 331 -4.11 9.17 31.94
C TYR A 331 -4.06 8.07 33.01
N LEU A 332 -3.08 7.19 32.98
CA LEU A 332 -2.95 6.09 33.94
C LEU A 332 -2.22 6.48 35.23
N LYS A 333 -1.65 7.70 35.28
CA LYS A 333 -0.90 8.22 36.45
C LYS A 333 0.23 7.30 36.89
N ARG A 334 0.99 6.79 35.95
CA ARG A 334 2.13 5.88 36.14
C ARG A 334 3.44 6.54 35.65
N PRO A 335 3.91 7.63 36.32
CA PRO A 335 5.06 8.41 35.84
C PRO A 335 6.37 7.62 35.84
N ASN A 336 6.51 6.60 36.69
CA ASN A 336 7.71 5.77 36.73
C ASN A 336 7.80 4.89 35.42
N ASP A 337 6.67 4.50 34.84
CA ASP A 337 6.63 3.74 33.58
C ASP A 337 6.74 4.69 32.38
N ALA A 338 6.27 5.94 32.51
CA ALA A 338 6.36 6.94 31.45
C ALA A 338 7.79 7.45 31.22
N THR A 339 8.55 7.71 32.29
CA THR A 339 9.88 8.34 32.19
C THR A 339 10.86 7.60 31.28
N PRO A 340 11.06 6.27 31.37
CA PRO A 340 11.97 5.57 30.48
C PRO A 340 11.50 5.59 29.01
N LEU A 341 10.21 5.60 28.76
CA LEU A 341 9.67 5.72 27.39
C LEU A 341 9.89 7.12 26.82
N LEU A 342 9.69 8.18 27.63
CA LEU A 342 9.96 9.56 27.20
C LEU A 342 11.45 9.75 26.85
N GLN A 343 12.34 9.19 27.69
CA GLN A 343 13.79 9.27 27.41
C GLN A 343 14.12 8.55 26.09
N ARG A 344 13.65 7.32 25.93
CA ARG A 344 13.81 6.55 24.70
C ARG A 344 13.25 7.28 23.47
N PHE A 345 12.07 7.88 23.61
CA PHE A 345 11.48 8.70 22.54
C PHE A 345 12.41 9.85 22.15
N LEU A 346 12.98 10.58 23.12
CA LEU A 346 13.91 11.67 22.84
C LEU A 346 15.21 11.21 22.19
N ASP A 347 15.66 9.99 22.50
CA ASP A 347 16.86 9.41 21.89
C ASP A 347 16.60 8.97 20.43
N ASP A 348 15.44 8.37 20.15
CA ASP A 348 15.12 7.76 18.85
C ASP A 348 14.42 8.75 17.88
N ALA A 349 13.67 9.74 18.39
CA ALA A 349 12.88 10.64 17.55
C ALA A 349 13.72 11.67 16.78
N PRO A 350 13.34 12.01 15.54
CA PRO A 350 13.96 13.09 14.79
C PRO A 350 13.91 14.42 15.58
N LYS A 351 14.94 15.27 15.40
CA LYS A 351 15.06 16.54 16.14
C LYS A 351 13.85 17.50 15.95
N ASN A 352 13.19 17.40 14.82
CA ASN A 352 12.02 18.21 14.46
C ASN A 352 10.68 17.52 14.81
N HIS A 353 10.70 16.39 15.52
CA HIS A 353 9.46 15.70 15.88
C HIS A 353 8.60 16.58 16.82
N PRO A 354 7.30 16.77 16.52
CA PRO A 354 6.44 17.70 17.28
C PRO A 354 6.26 17.34 18.76
N GLY A 355 6.36 16.06 19.12
CA GLY A 355 6.22 15.58 20.50
C GLY A 355 7.43 15.85 21.41
N ARG A 356 8.59 16.33 20.89
CA ARG A 356 9.81 16.47 21.69
C ARG A 356 9.64 17.46 22.86
N SER A 357 9.09 18.64 22.59
CA SER A 357 8.87 19.66 23.64
C SER A 357 7.99 19.15 24.76
N GLU A 358 6.96 18.38 24.44
CA GLU A 358 6.07 17.79 25.44
C GLU A 358 6.76 16.69 26.24
N ALA A 359 7.57 15.84 25.60
CA ALA A 359 8.36 14.83 26.29
C ALA A 359 9.36 15.46 27.29
N GLU A 360 10.06 16.50 26.88
CA GLU A 360 11.00 17.25 27.73
C GLU A 360 10.29 17.89 28.92
N ARG A 361 9.11 18.49 28.71
CA ARG A 361 8.26 19.07 29.75
C ARG A 361 7.84 18.04 30.79
N LEU A 362 7.40 16.86 30.36
CA LEU A 362 6.95 15.77 31.22
C LEU A 362 8.09 15.20 32.08
N ILE A 363 9.28 15.01 31.51
CA ILE A 363 10.46 14.54 32.24
C ILE A 363 10.85 15.55 33.31
N SER A 364 10.89 16.85 32.98
CA SER A 364 11.24 17.92 33.92
C SER A 364 10.25 18.01 35.07
N GLY A 365 8.95 17.83 34.80
CA GLY A 365 7.88 17.81 35.80
C GLY A 365 8.02 16.67 36.82
N VAL A 366 8.43 15.48 36.35
CA VAL A 366 8.66 14.32 37.24
C VAL A 366 9.87 14.56 38.17
N GLN A 367 10.92 15.23 37.68
CA GLN A 367 12.12 15.53 38.47
C GLN A 367 11.88 16.58 39.56
N THR A 368 10.95 17.52 39.36
CA THR A 368 10.58 18.54 40.36
C THR A 368 9.71 18.00 41.48
N VAL A 369 8.94 16.95 41.27
CA VAL A 369 8.10 16.30 42.31
C VAL A 369 8.92 15.38 43.23
N LYS A 370 10.11 14.94 42.81
CA LYS A 370 11.02 14.10 43.62
C LYS A 370 11.99 14.89 44.51
N LYS A 371 12.01 16.22 44.47
CA LYS A 371 12.72 17.10 45.35
C LYS A 371 11.78 17.69 46.39
#